data_3c2b7957ccc7717641b27f82623f9043
#
_entry.id   3c2b7957ccc7717641b27f82623f9043
#
_cell.length_a   1.000
_cell.length_b   1.000
_cell.length_c   1.000
_cell.angle_alpha   90.00
_cell.angle_beta   90.00
_cell.angle_gamma   90.00
#
_symmetry.space_group_name_H-M   'P 1'
#
loop_
_entity.id
_entity.type
_entity.pdbx_description
1 polymer ?
#
loop_
_entity_poly.entity_id
_entity_poly.type
_entity_poly.pdbx_seq_one_letter_code
_entity_poly.pdbx_strand_id
1 'polypeptide(L)'
;MRKRPDVVVVGAGVVGLSIAFHLAERGASVSVLDRSGIGAGASGVQPGGVRQQWGTRVNCLLAREAMRFYADAHELLRMRVDPGFRACGYLFLAHSESALARMRDNVSLQNELGIPSRILTPAETAELVPGLEIATVAGGAWSSEDGYFDRPQSLIEAFGALADVQIGEVVDVCDEGAVRLAAGGELQADAVVVAAGVDTPRLLPELPIRPEARYLFFSEPIRERLLEPLVVSPERRFAAKQLGDGRVLAADLGALGDPEAELDDWRANIRGAFEVLLPQLVFVPLPILVEGIYDVTPDHQAILGRVRDRVWVAAGFSGRGFMLAPAVGRIIAESVIDGQEDAALSVLDAGRFAEGRLMPEPQVV
;
A
#
# COMPACT_ATOMS: atom_id res chain seq x y z
N MET A 1 -17.10 -30.21 -16.21
CA MET A 1 -17.32 -28.75 -16.35
C MET A 1 -17.11 -28.16 -14.97
N ARG A 2 -16.24 -27.15 -14.80
CA ARG A 2 -16.15 -26.40 -13.53
C ARG A 2 -17.49 -25.70 -13.30
N LYS A 3 -17.92 -25.63 -12.04
CA LYS A 3 -19.12 -24.90 -11.65
C LYS A 3 -18.88 -23.40 -11.93
N ARG A 4 -19.88 -22.69 -12.45
CA ARG A 4 -19.84 -21.22 -12.61
C ARG A 4 -19.53 -20.58 -11.26
N PRO A 5 -18.52 -19.71 -11.12
CA PRO A 5 -18.28 -18.99 -9.88
C PRO A 5 -19.36 -17.93 -9.66
N ASP A 6 -19.61 -17.58 -8.40
CA ASP A 6 -20.49 -16.46 -8.05
C ASP A 6 -19.77 -15.14 -8.38
N VAL A 7 -18.46 -15.07 -8.09
CA VAL A 7 -17.64 -13.88 -8.32
C VAL A 7 -16.33 -14.23 -9.03
N VAL A 8 -15.97 -13.44 -10.03
CA VAL A 8 -14.63 -13.43 -10.63
C VAL A 8 -13.87 -12.21 -10.13
N VAL A 9 -12.68 -12.43 -9.58
CA VAL A 9 -11.73 -11.36 -9.21
C VAL A 9 -10.62 -11.34 -10.25
N VAL A 10 -10.37 -10.19 -10.87
CA VAL A 10 -9.31 -9.99 -11.85
C VAL A 10 -8.12 -9.30 -11.19
N GLY A 11 -7.03 -10.05 -11.03
CA GLY A 11 -5.81 -9.65 -10.34
C GLY A 11 -5.58 -10.41 -9.04
N ALA A 12 -4.43 -11.11 -8.94
CA ALA A 12 -3.97 -11.83 -7.75
C ALA A 12 -2.89 -11.03 -6.98
N GLY A 13 -2.97 -9.71 -7.00
CA GLY A 13 -2.27 -8.83 -6.06
C GLY A 13 -2.91 -8.91 -4.67
N VAL A 14 -2.28 -8.29 -3.68
CA VAL A 14 -2.76 -8.32 -2.27
C VAL A 14 -4.21 -7.84 -2.13
N VAL A 15 -4.63 -6.86 -2.91
CA VAL A 15 -5.99 -6.33 -2.87
C VAL A 15 -6.99 -7.34 -3.40
N GLY A 16 -6.76 -7.91 -4.61
CA GLY A 16 -7.65 -8.90 -5.20
C GLY A 16 -7.73 -10.17 -4.37
N LEU A 17 -6.61 -10.63 -3.80
CA LEU A 17 -6.57 -11.79 -2.91
C LEU A 17 -7.32 -11.54 -1.59
N SER A 18 -7.19 -10.34 -1.01
CA SER A 18 -7.95 -9.96 0.17
C SER A 18 -9.46 -9.90 -0.11
N ILE A 19 -9.86 -9.36 -1.26
CA ILE A 19 -11.27 -9.37 -1.71
C ILE A 19 -11.76 -10.81 -1.84
N ALA A 20 -11.00 -11.69 -2.50
CA ALA A 20 -11.37 -13.10 -2.67
C ALA A 20 -11.53 -13.81 -1.33
N PHE A 21 -10.64 -13.55 -0.35
CA PHE A 21 -10.73 -14.07 1.00
C PHE A 21 -12.06 -13.65 1.67
N HIS A 22 -12.38 -12.37 1.69
CA HIS A 22 -13.60 -11.87 2.34
C HIS A 22 -14.89 -12.28 1.63
N LEU A 23 -14.87 -12.46 0.32
CA LEU A 23 -15.98 -13.05 -0.44
C LEU A 23 -16.20 -14.52 -0.06
N ALA A 24 -15.12 -15.30 0.01
CA ALA A 24 -15.17 -16.71 0.40
C ALA A 24 -15.66 -16.90 1.85
N GLU A 25 -15.24 -16.06 2.79
CA GLU A 25 -15.73 -16.05 4.17
C GLU A 25 -17.25 -15.77 4.25
N ARG A 26 -17.83 -15.11 3.25
CA ARG A 26 -19.28 -14.90 3.08
C ARG A 26 -19.98 -16.02 2.30
N GLY A 27 -19.26 -17.09 1.99
CA GLY A 27 -19.81 -18.28 1.32
C GLY A 27 -19.89 -18.18 -0.20
N ALA A 28 -19.36 -17.14 -0.83
CA ALA A 28 -19.32 -17.05 -2.28
C ALA A 28 -18.28 -17.99 -2.88
N SER A 29 -18.59 -18.60 -4.02
CA SER A 29 -17.61 -19.29 -4.83
C SER A 29 -16.84 -18.27 -5.68
N VAL A 30 -15.54 -18.16 -5.46
CA VAL A 30 -14.69 -17.13 -6.08
C VAL A 30 -13.64 -17.77 -6.97
N SER A 31 -13.47 -17.25 -8.20
CA SER A 31 -12.32 -17.54 -9.06
C SER A 31 -11.47 -16.29 -9.22
N VAL A 32 -10.19 -16.39 -8.91
CA VAL A 32 -9.23 -15.30 -9.12
C VAL A 32 -8.45 -15.56 -10.41
N LEU A 33 -8.47 -14.61 -11.32
CA LEU A 33 -7.72 -14.68 -12.59
C LEU A 33 -6.56 -13.69 -12.54
N ASP A 34 -5.37 -14.17 -12.83
CA ASP A 34 -4.18 -13.32 -12.98
C ASP A 34 -3.31 -13.80 -14.14
N ARG A 35 -2.75 -12.86 -14.91
CA ARG A 35 -1.92 -13.19 -16.06
C ARG A 35 -0.56 -13.79 -15.68
N SER A 36 -0.03 -13.47 -14.49
CA SER A 36 1.33 -13.80 -14.07
C SER A 36 1.40 -14.56 -12.74
N GLY A 37 0.30 -14.58 -11.98
CA GLY A 37 0.19 -15.30 -10.72
C GLY A 37 0.21 -14.44 -9.46
N ILE A 38 0.24 -15.11 -8.31
CA ILE A 38 0.13 -14.49 -6.99
C ILE A 38 1.24 -13.46 -6.77
N GLY A 39 0.85 -12.21 -6.48
CA GLY A 39 1.76 -11.15 -6.11
C GLY A 39 2.73 -10.68 -7.20
N ALA A 40 2.54 -11.07 -8.45
CA ALA A 40 3.50 -10.81 -9.54
C ALA A 40 3.72 -9.33 -9.89
N GLY A 41 2.78 -8.44 -9.51
CA GLY A 41 2.90 -6.99 -9.72
C GLY A 41 3.52 -6.25 -8.52
N ALA A 42 3.09 -5.00 -8.27
CA ALA A 42 3.58 -4.15 -7.18
C ALA A 42 3.54 -4.84 -5.79
N SER A 43 2.61 -5.77 -5.59
CA SER A 43 2.51 -6.54 -4.35
C SER A 43 3.75 -7.39 -4.05
N GLY A 44 4.44 -7.89 -5.07
CA GLY A 44 5.63 -8.75 -4.90
C GLY A 44 6.90 -7.99 -4.50
N VAL A 45 6.95 -6.69 -4.76
CA VAL A 45 8.13 -5.84 -4.48
C VAL A 45 7.90 -4.82 -3.37
N GLN A 46 6.70 -4.79 -2.79
CA GLN A 46 6.36 -3.84 -1.73
C GLN A 46 7.18 -4.10 -0.45
N PRO A 47 7.55 -3.04 0.29
CA PRO A 47 8.51 -3.14 1.39
C PRO A 47 7.90 -3.55 2.75
N GLY A 48 6.62 -3.91 2.82
CA GLY A 48 5.96 -4.38 4.04
C GLY A 48 5.57 -3.31 5.03
N GLY A 49 5.68 -2.05 4.71
CA GLY A 49 5.27 -0.97 5.60
C GLY A 49 3.75 -0.94 5.79
N VAL A 50 3.30 -0.70 7.02
CA VAL A 50 1.90 -0.47 7.37
C VAL A 50 1.79 0.66 8.38
N ARG A 51 0.88 1.60 8.13
CA ARG A 51 0.70 2.78 8.98
C ARG A 51 -0.75 3.26 9.01
N GLN A 52 -1.12 3.89 10.10
CA GLN A 52 -2.42 4.53 10.30
C GLN A 52 -2.35 6.06 10.16
N GLN A 53 -1.14 6.61 10.15
CA GLN A 53 -0.87 8.05 10.04
C GLN A 53 -1.16 8.56 8.63
N TRP A 54 -2.42 8.96 8.37
CA TRP A 54 -2.86 9.56 7.11
C TRP A 54 -3.43 10.96 7.36
N GLY A 55 -3.58 11.75 6.29
CA GLY A 55 -4.14 13.10 6.35
C GLY A 55 -5.61 13.17 5.98
N THR A 56 -6.23 12.06 5.55
CA THR A 56 -7.66 12.00 5.24
C THR A 56 -8.38 11.00 6.15
N ARG A 57 -9.60 11.35 6.58
CA ARG A 57 -10.43 10.52 7.46
C ARG A 57 -10.64 9.11 6.91
N VAL A 58 -10.92 9.00 5.62
CA VAL A 58 -11.17 7.70 4.96
C VAL A 58 -9.96 6.80 5.03
N ASN A 59 -8.75 7.29 4.73
CA ASN A 59 -7.53 6.49 4.81
C ASN A 59 -7.17 6.12 6.25
N CYS A 60 -7.37 7.02 7.22
CA CYS A 60 -7.19 6.70 8.64
C CYS A 60 -8.09 5.53 9.08
N LEU A 61 -9.38 5.56 8.71
CA LEU A 61 -10.33 4.51 9.09
C LEU A 61 -10.00 3.18 8.41
N LEU A 62 -9.72 3.18 7.11
CA LEU A 62 -9.33 1.98 6.37
C LEU A 62 -8.02 1.37 6.92
N ALA A 63 -7.03 2.21 7.17
CA ALA A 63 -5.75 1.75 7.72
C ALA A 63 -5.88 1.20 9.14
N ARG A 64 -6.67 1.85 10.01
CA ARG A 64 -6.95 1.37 11.36
C ARG A 64 -7.65 0.02 11.36
N GLU A 65 -8.59 -0.19 10.46
CA GLU A 65 -9.25 -1.48 10.28
C GLU A 65 -8.27 -2.54 9.75
N ALA A 66 -7.49 -2.19 8.73
CA ALA A 66 -6.49 -3.09 8.18
C ALA A 66 -5.44 -3.51 9.22
N MET A 67 -5.03 -2.60 10.10
CA MET A 67 -4.10 -2.92 11.20
C MET A 67 -4.68 -3.93 12.17
N ARG A 68 -5.98 -3.86 12.48
CA ARG A 68 -6.66 -4.88 13.31
C ARG A 68 -6.64 -6.25 12.66
N PHE A 69 -6.94 -6.30 11.35
CA PHE A 69 -6.83 -7.56 10.61
C PHE A 69 -5.40 -8.11 10.62
N TYR A 70 -4.41 -7.24 10.41
CA TYR A 70 -3.00 -7.66 10.40
C TYR A 70 -2.51 -8.15 11.75
N ALA A 71 -3.04 -7.64 12.86
CA ALA A 71 -2.73 -8.15 14.20
C ALA A 71 -3.13 -9.62 14.35
N ASP A 72 -4.24 -10.02 13.72
CA ASP A 72 -4.78 -11.39 13.80
C ASP A 72 -4.50 -12.21 12.52
N ALA A 73 -3.73 -11.67 11.55
CA ALA A 73 -3.54 -12.26 10.23
C ALA A 73 -2.96 -13.68 10.29
N HIS A 74 -2.06 -13.97 11.24
CA HIS A 74 -1.47 -15.29 11.39
C HIS A 74 -2.55 -16.36 11.61
N GLU A 75 -3.54 -16.09 12.44
CA GLU A 75 -4.66 -16.98 12.72
C GLU A 75 -5.69 -16.98 11.58
N LEU A 76 -6.14 -15.80 11.17
CA LEU A 76 -7.17 -15.62 10.13
C LEU A 76 -6.78 -16.26 8.80
N LEU A 77 -5.52 -16.11 8.39
CA LEU A 77 -5.00 -16.66 7.15
C LEU A 77 -4.35 -18.05 7.32
N ARG A 78 -4.46 -18.66 8.52
CA ARG A 78 -3.90 -19.99 8.83
C ARG A 78 -2.43 -20.11 8.45
N MET A 79 -1.65 -19.08 8.74
CA MET A 79 -0.27 -18.98 8.32
C MET A 79 0.61 -20.01 9.04
N ARG A 80 1.56 -20.59 8.27
CA ARG A 80 2.58 -21.51 8.82
C ARG A 80 3.84 -20.78 9.27
N VAL A 81 4.04 -19.57 8.78
CA VAL A 81 5.22 -18.75 9.02
C VAL A 81 4.75 -17.41 9.57
N ASP A 82 5.36 -16.96 10.67
CA ASP A 82 5.12 -15.64 11.22
C ASP A 82 5.60 -14.57 10.19
N PRO A 83 4.75 -13.65 9.75
CA PRO A 83 5.15 -12.58 8.85
C PRO A 83 6.14 -11.59 9.47
N GLY A 84 6.35 -11.65 10.79
CA GLY A 84 7.33 -10.84 11.52
C GLY A 84 6.94 -9.37 11.57
N PHE A 85 5.76 -9.05 12.12
CA PHE A 85 5.37 -7.65 12.32
C PHE A 85 6.26 -6.98 13.38
N ARG A 86 6.80 -5.82 13.02
CA ARG A 86 7.57 -4.95 13.90
C ARG A 86 6.82 -3.66 14.16
N ALA A 87 6.24 -3.54 15.35
CA ALA A 87 5.61 -2.32 15.85
C ALA A 87 6.67 -1.33 16.33
N CYS A 88 7.49 -0.81 15.43
CA CYS A 88 8.57 0.14 15.72
C CYS A 88 8.18 1.60 15.44
N GLY A 89 7.01 1.81 14.86
CA GLY A 89 6.48 3.10 14.49
C GLY A 89 6.97 3.62 13.13
N TYR A 90 6.25 4.63 12.65
CA TYR A 90 6.68 5.52 11.59
C TYR A 90 6.98 6.89 12.19
N LEU A 91 8.16 7.43 11.94
CA LEU A 91 8.56 8.77 12.33
C LEU A 91 8.62 9.66 11.09
N PHE A 92 7.70 10.62 11.01
CA PHE A 92 7.74 11.70 10.02
C PHE A 92 8.48 12.89 10.60
N LEU A 93 9.54 13.36 9.94
CA LEU A 93 10.32 14.52 10.34
C LEU A 93 9.82 15.78 9.61
N ALA A 94 9.68 16.85 10.34
CA ALA A 94 9.45 18.20 9.83
C ALA A 94 10.72 19.05 9.97
N HIS A 95 11.08 19.78 8.91
CA HIS A 95 12.23 20.70 8.90
C HIS A 95 11.82 22.16 8.89
N SER A 96 10.51 22.45 8.81
CA SER A 96 9.94 23.78 8.88
C SER A 96 8.74 23.83 9.84
N GLU A 97 8.46 25.01 10.41
CA GLU A 97 7.26 25.20 11.23
C GLU A 97 5.96 24.97 10.44
N SER A 98 5.96 25.26 9.14
CA SER A 98 4.79 25.01 8.29
C SER A 98 4.53 23.52 8.08
N ALA A 99 5.57 22.71 7.93
CA ALA A 99 5.43 21.24 7.86
C ALA A 99 4.97 20.68 9.21
N LEU A 100 5.55 21.15 10.32
CA LEU A 100 5.15 20.73 11.66
C LEU A 100 3.69 21.12 11.99
N ALA A 101 3.23 22.29 11.54
CA ALA A 101 1.84 22.69 11.68
C ALA A 101 0.88 21.72 10.96
N ARG A 102 1.17 21.38 9.71
CA ARG A 102 0.39 20.36 8.97
C ARG A 102 0.39 18.99 9.67
N MET A 103 1.52 18.59 10.25
CA MET A 103 1.58 17.34 11.04
C MET A 103 0.70 17.41 12.29
N ARG A 104 0.61 18.57 12.97
CA ARG A 104 -0.31 18.76 14.11
C ARG A 104 -1.78 18.59 13.69
N ASP A 105 -2.17 19.14 12.54
CA ASP A 105 -3.54 18.98 12.02
C ASP A 105 -3.85 17.51 11.73
N ASN A 106 -2.92 16.79 11.08
CA ASN A 106 -3.07 15.37 10.80
C ASN A 106 -3.13 14.54 12.09
N VAL A 107 -2.27 14.81 13.08
CA VAL A 107 -2.27 14.11 14.37
C VAL A 107 -3.55 14.38 15.15
N SER A 108 -4.12 15.60 15.08
CA SER A 108 -5.42 15.90 15.67
C SER A 108 -6.52 15.02 15.07
N LEU A 109 -6.62 14.95 13.72
CA LEU A 109 -7.55 14.07 13.02
C LEU A 109 -7.35 12.59 13.40
N GLN A 110 -6.11 12.14 13.45
CA GLN A 110 -5.77 10.76 13.79
C GLN A 110 -6.20 10.41 15.22
N ASN A 111 -5.96 11.29 16.18
CA ASN A 111 -6.37 11.10 17.56
C ASN A 111 -7.90 11.11 17.74
N GLU A 112 -8.62 11.97 17.03
CA GLU A 112 -10.09 11.95 16.98
C GLU A 112 -10.63 10.58 16.50
N LEU A 113 -9.90 9.93 15.62
CA LEU A 113 -10.22 8.61 15.09
C LEU A 113 -9.66 7.45 15.93
N GLY A 114 -9.03 7.75 17.07
CA GLY A 114 -8.47 6.78 18.01
C GLY A 114 -7.18 6.13 17.53
N ILE A 115 -6.40 6.81 16.68
CA ILE A 115 -5.04 6.44 16.28
C ILE A 115 -4.07 7.17 17.22
N PRO A 116 -3.17 6.49 17.96
CA PRO A 116 -2.36 7.09 19.03
C PRO A 116 -1.12 7.81 18.50
N SER A 117 -1.33 8.71 17.54
CA SER A 117 -0.24 9.53 16.99
C SER A 117 0.14 10.66 17.92
N ARG A 118 1.41 11.04 17.93
CA ARG A 118 1.95 12.12 18.77
C ARG A 118 2.84 13.05 17.95
N ILE A 119 2.79 14.32 18.30
CA ILE A 119 3.81 15.28 17.87
C ILE A 119 5.00 15.17 18.83
N LEU A 120 6.19 15.16 18.27
CA LEU A 120 7.45 15.05 18.99
C LEU A 120 8.28 16.32 18.82
N THR A 121 8.96 16.71 19.88
CA THR A 121 10.04 17.71 19.84
C THR A 121 11.27 17.12 19.12
N PRO A 122 12.24 17.96 18.68
CA PRO A 122 13.49 17.44 18.14
C PRO A 122 14.22 16.49 19.11
N ALA A 123 14.23 16.78 20.39
CA ALA A 123 14.87 15.93 21.41
C ALA A 123 14.19 14.54 21.48
N GLU A 124 12.85 14.48 21.51
CA GLU A 124 12.11 13.22 21.52
C GLU A 124 12.32 12.42 20.22
N THR A 125 12.50 13.10 19.07
CA THR A 125 12.85 12.37 17.82
C THR A 125 14.24 11.70 17.91
N ALA A 126 15.21 12.36 18.57
CA ALA A 126 16.54 11.78 18.80
C ALA A 126 16.53 10.64 19.83
N GLU A 127 15.59 10.65 20.79
CA GLU A 127 15.40 9.52 21.71
C GLU A 127 14.89 8.28 20.97
N LEU A 128 13.97 8.47 19.99
CA LEU A 128 13.46 7.37 19.17
C LEU A 128 14.49 6.84 18.16
N VAL A 129 15.33 7.72 17.64
CA VAL A 129 16.36 7.40 16.63
C VAL A 129 17.72 7.85 17.15
N PRO A 130 18.40 7.01 17.95
CA PRO A 130 19.76 7.30 18.41
C PRO A 130 20.70 7.63 17.26
N GLY A 131 21.40 8.75 17.34
CA GLY A 131 22.26 9.25 16.27
C GLY A 131 21.56 10.12 15.22
N LEU A 132 20.26 10.38 15.35
CA LEU A 132 19.59 11.37 14.50
C LEU A 132 20.16 12.77 14.75
N GLU A 133 20.61 13.43 13.68
CA GLU A 133 21.04 14.83 13.74
C GLU A 133 19.82 15.75 13.71
N ILE A 134 19.63 16.48 14.80
CA ILE A 134 18.42 17.29 15.03
C ILE A 134 18.58 18.78 14.71
N ALA A 135 19.77 19.25 14.34
CA ALA A 135 20.02 20.66 14.11
C ALA A 135 19.11 21.31 13.05
N THR A 136 18.58 20.51 12.13
CA THR A 136 17.67 20.96 11.06
C THR A 136 16.25 20.41 11.23
N VAL A 137 15.92 19.80 12.36
CA VAL A 137 14.61 19.20 12.65
C VAL A 137 13.78 20.16 13.49
N ALA A 138 12.60 20.56 13.00
CA ALA A 138 11.64 21.37 13.75
C ALA A 138 10.78 20.52 14.72
N GLY A 139 10.64 19.23 14.42
CA GLY A 139 9.89 18.25 15.19
C GLY A 139 9.49 17.07 14.33
N GLY A 140 8.57 16.24 14.83
CA GLY A 140 8.08 15.09 14.09
C GLY A 140 6.69 14.64 14.51
N ALA A 141 6.14 13.69 13.74
CA ALA A 141 4.93 12.96 14.08
C ALA A 141 5.24 11.46 14.11
N TRP A 142 4.72 10.74 15.10
CA TRP A 142 5.00 9.32 15.30
C TRP A 142 3.79 8.59 15.88
N SER A 143 3.59 7.34 15.45
CA SER A 143 2.63 6.40 16.02
C SER A 143 3.33 5.08 16.32
N SER A 144 3.23 4.62 17.56
CA SER A 144 3.86 3.38 18.03
C SER A 144 3.25 2.11 17.45
N GLU A 145 1.99 2.19 17.00
CA GLU A 145 1.28 1.04 16.44
C GLU A 145 1.61 0.80 14.97
N ASP A 146 2.20 1.79 14.30
CA ASP A 146 2.66 1.66 12.93
C ASP A 146 3.95 0.85 12.87
N GLY A 147 4.28 0.32 11.70
CA GLY A 147 5.49 -0.48 11.56
C GLY A 147 5.60 -1.16 10.19
N TYR A 148 6.23 -2.31 10.17
CA TYR A 148 6.39 -3.08 8.95
C TYR A 148 6.50 -4.59 9.22
N PHE A 149 6.24 -5.36 8.18
CA PHE A 149 6.48 -6.79 8.18
C PHE A 149 7.87 -7.11 7.63
N ASP A 150 8.60 -8.01 8.28
CA ASP A 150 9.89 -8.51 7.78
C ASP A 150 9.68 -9.42 6.55
N ARG A 151 8.54 -10.11 6.49
CA ARG A 151 8.19 -11.07 5.44
C ARG A 151 6.80 -10.78 4.86
N PRO A 152 6.59 -9.61 4.24
CA PRO A 152 5.27 -9.23 3.76
C PRO A 152 4.73 -10.16 2.66
N GLN A 153 5.60 -10.80 1.87
CA GLN A 153 5.21 -11.77 0.85
C GLN A 153 4.51 -12.97 1.44
N SER A 154 4.84 -13.39 2.67
CA SER A 154 4.17 -14.51 3.33
C SER A 154 2.67 -14.24 3.59
N LEU A 155 2.27 -12.98 3.77
CA LEU A 155 0.86 -12.58 3.87
C LEU A 155 0.15 -12.73 2.51
N ILE A 156 0.80 -12.32 1.42
CA ILE A 156 0.25 -12.42 0.07
C ILE A 156 0.09 -13.90 -0.32
N GLU A 157 1.10 -14.72 -0.03
CA GLU A 157 1.07 -16.17 -0.25
C GLU A 157 -0.02 -16.84 0.60
N ALA A 158 -0.22 -16.40 1.84
CA ALA A 158 -1.26 -16.95 2.71
C ALA A 158 -2.67 -16.63 2.20
N PHE A 159 -2.94 -15.40 1.76
CA PHE A 159 -4.18 -15.07 1.05
C PHE A 159 -4.35 -15.94 -0.19
N GLY A 160 -3.29 -16.07 -1.01
CA GLY A 160 -3.31 -16.87 -2.24
C GLY A 160 -3.57 -18.36 -2.01
N ALA A 161 -3.07 -18.91 -0.90
CA ALA A 161 -3.30 -20.31 -0.52
C ALA A 161 -4.78 -20.61 -0.16
N LEU A 162 -5.56 -19.58 0.18
CA LEU A 162 -6.98 -19.69 0.50
C LEU A 162 -7.89 -19.38 -0.71
N ALA A 163 -7.33 -18.98 -1.86
CA ALA A 163 -8.06 -18.59 -3.06
C ALA A 163 -7.90 -19.60 -4.21
N ASP A 164 -8.92 -19.75 -5.07
CA ASP A 164 -8.80 -20.47 -6.36
C ASP A 164 -8.17 -19.54 -7.39
N VAL A 165 -6.84 -19.45 -7.39
CA VAL A 165 -6.08 -18.63 -8.34
C VAL A 165 -5.77 -19.42 -9.61
N GLN A 166 -6.12 -18.85 -10.76
CA GLN A 166 -5.91 -19.43 -12.07
C GLN A 166 -5.08 -18.46 -12.91
N ILE A 167 -4.08 -19.00 -13.62
CA ILE A 167 -3.31 -18.21 -14.58
C ILE A 167 -4.16 -18.02 -15.83
N GLY A 168 -4.43 -16.76 -16.17
CA GLY A 168 -5.20 -16.37 -17.34
C GLY A 168 -5.25 -14.84 -17.47
N GLU A 169 -4.93 -14.35 -18.66
CA GLU A 169 -5.04 -12.93 -18.97
C GLU A 169 -6.48 -12.59 -19.37
N VAL A 170 -7.12 -11.72 -18.59
CA VAL A 170 -8.41 -11.11 -18.94
C VAL A 170 -8.13 -9.93 -19.86
N VAL A 171 -8.83 -9.90 -20.99
CA VAL A 171 -8.70 -8.85 -22.02
C VAL A 171 -9.93 -7.97 -22.13
N ASP A 172 -11.06 -8.39 -21.57
CA ASP A 172 -12.29 -7.63 -21.57
C ASP A 172 -13.19 -8.02 -20.39
N VAL A 173 -13.96 -7.05 -19.89
CA VAL A 173 -14.93 -7.21 -18.80
C VAL A 173 -16.27 -6.68 -19.28
N CYS A 174 -17.26 -7.56 -19.34
CA CYS A 174 -18.61 -7.24 -19.81
C CYS A 174 -19.54 -6.87 -18.65
N ASP A 175 -20.47 -5.97 -18.90
CA ASP A 175 -21.42 -5.48 -17.89
C ASP A 175 -22.32 -6.59 -17.32
N GLU A 176 -22.55 -7.67 -18.11
CA GLU A 176 -23.36 -8.84 -17.71
C GLU A 176 -22.64 -9.78 -16.74
N GLY A 177 -21.43 -9.43 -16.27
CA GLY A 177 -20.66 -10.25 -15.34
C GLY A 177 -19.81 -11.33 -16.03
N ALA A 178 -19.41 -11.12 -17.27
CA ALA A 178 -18.52 -12.01 -18.00
C ALA A 178 -17.11 -11.42 -18.15
N VAL A 179 -16.09 -12.26 -18.16
CA VAL A 179 -14.73 -11.88 -18.54
C VAL A 179 -14.26 -12.70 -19.73
N ARG A 180 -13.59 -12.07 -20.71
CA ARG A 180 -12.98 -12.74 -21.86
C ARG A 180 -11.49 -12.93 -21.64
N LEU A 181 -11.00 -14.09 -22.00
CA LEU A 181 -9.60 -14.48 -21.85
C LEU A 181 -8.83 -14.31 -23.15
N ALA A 182 -7.57 -13.88 -23.07
CA ALA A 182 -6.67 -13.77 -24.22
C ALA A 182 -6.47 -15.09 -24.97
N ALA A 183 -6.47 -16.22 -24.25
CA ALA A 183 -6.38 -17.56 -24.81
C ALA A 183 -7.66 -18.03 -25.53
N GLY A 184 -8.68 -17.18 -25.54
CA GLY A 184 -10.03 -17.51 -26.02
C GLY A 184 -10.91 -18.09 -24.91
N GLY A 185 -12.22 -17.94 -25.13
CA GLY A 185 -13.24 -18.34 -24.14
C GLY A 185 -13.69 -17.21 -23.23
N GLU A 186 -14.77 -17.51 -22.53
CA GLU A 186 -15.45 -16.59 -21.61
C GLU A 186 -15.75 -17.29 -20.30
N LEU A 187 -15.59 -16.60 -19.19
CA LEU A 187 -16.00 -17.05 -17.87
C LEU A 187 -17.12 -16.14 -17.36
N GLN A 188 -18.27 -16.73 -17.11
CA GLN A 188 -19.46 -16.03 -16.60
C GLN A 188 -19.51 -16.10 -15.08
N ALA A 189 -19.84 -14.99 -14.43
CA ALA A 189 -20.09 -14.87 -12.98
C ALA A 189 -21.34 -14.01 -12.72
N ASP A 190 -21.77 -13.91 -11.46
CA ASP A 190 -22.82 -13.00 -11.05
C ASP A 190 -22.25 -11.59 -10.82
N ALA A 191 -20.96 -11.51 -10.46
CA ALA A 191 -20.23 -10.26 -10.32
C ALA A 191 -18.76 -10.41 -10.76
N VAL A 192 -18.17 -9.31 -11.22
CA VAL A 192 -16.73 -9.21 -11.51
C VAL A 192 -16.13 -8.08 -10.66
N VAL A 193 -14.99 -8.34 -10.03
CA VAL A 193 -14.21 -7.33 -9.31
C VAL A 193 -12.87 -7.15 -10.01
N VAL A 194 -12.62 -5.96 -10.53
CA VAL A 194 -11.34 -5.61 -11.17
C VAL A 194 -10.38 -5.03 -10.12
N ALA A 195 -9.34 -5.80 -9.79
CA ALA A 195 -8.28 -5.45 -8.85
C ALA A 195 -6.89 -5.61 -9.54
N ALA A 196 -6.81 -5.18 -10.80
CA ALA A 196 -5.66 -5.41 -11.68
C ALA A 196 -4.53 -4.38 -11.52
N GLY A 197 -4.58 -3.52 -10.48
CA GLY A 197 -3.57 -2.51 -10.21
C GLY A 197 -3.33 -1.61 -11.43
N VAL A 198 -2.09 -1.48 -11.83
CA VAL A 198 -1.67 -0.63 -12.96
C VAL A 198 -2.28 -1.05 -14.30
N ASP A 199 -2.72 -2.29 -14.45
CA ASP A 199 -3.38 -2.78 -15.68
C ASP A 199 -4.90 -2.50 -15.71
N THR A 200 -5.48 -1.97 -14.64
CA THR A 200 -6.93 -1.66 -14.56
C THR A 200 -7.42 -0.81 -15.75
N PRO A 201 -6.70 0.21 -16.25
CA PRO A 201 -7.15 0.99 -17.42
C PRO A 201 -7.23 0.20 -18.73
N ARG A 202 -6.60 -0.97 -18.82
CA ARG A 202 -6.75 -1.85 -20.00
C ARG A 202 -8.15 -2.50 -20.06
N LEU A 203 -8.77 -2.66 -18.88
CA LEU A 203 -10.11 -3.28 -18.73
C LEU A 203 -11.20 -2.22 -18.50
N LEU A 204 -10.86 -1.12 -17.86
CA LEU A 204 -11.73 0.00 -17.49
C LEU A 204 -11.05 1.32 -17.91
N PRO A 205 -11.01 1.63 -19.22
CA PRO A 205 -10.26 2.78 -19.76
C PRO A 205 -10.81 4.14 -19.34
N GLU A 206 -12.02 4.19 -18.81
CA GLU A 206 -12.63 5.40 -18.25
C GLU A 206 -12.02 5.84 -16.92
N LEU A 207 -11.24 4.97 -16.24
CA LEU A 207 -10.65 5.30 -14.94
C LEU A 207 -9.31 6.04 -15.11
N PRO A 208 -9.10 7.16 -14.42
CA PRO A 208 -7.92 7.99 -14.56
C PRO A 208 -6.73 7.44 -13.73
N ILE A 209 -6.31 6.23 -14.02
CA ILE A 209 -5.16 5.57 -13.40
C ILE A 209 -3.98 5.62 -14.38
N ARG A 210 -2.81 6.01 -13.88
CA ARG A 210 -1.57 6.00 -14.65
C ARG A 210 -0.48 5.19 -13.93
N PRO A 211 0.42 4.53 -14.67
CA PRO A 211 1.60 3.90 -14.08
C PRO A 211 2.59 4.98 -13.60
N GLU A 212 3.23 4.73 -12.46
CA GLU A 212 4.32 5.56 -11.96
C GLU A 212 5.37 4.65 -11.30
N ALA A 213 6.58 4.65 -11.85
CA ALA A 213 7.68 3.87 -11.30
C ALA A 213 8.15 4.46 -9.95
N ARG A 214 8.51 3.58 -9.01
CA ARG A 214 9.08 3.90 -7.71
C ARG A 214 10.27 3.01 -7.44
N TYR A 215 11.27 3.56 -6.79
CA TYR A 215 12.57 2.94 -6.62
C TYR A 215 12.95 2.82 -5.17
N LEU A 216 13.39 1.63 -4.78
CA LEU A 216 13.89 1.31 -3.44
C LEU A 216 15.32 0.82 -3.54
N PHE A 217 16.16 1.31 -2.67
CA PHE A 217 17.56 0.92 -2.56
C PHE A 217 17.77 0.06 -1.33
N PHE A 218 18.47 -1.06 -1.49
CA PHE A 218 18.80 -1.98 -0.40
C PHE A 218 20.29 -2.13 -0.23
N SER A 219 20.70 -2.23 1.03
CA SER A 219 22.06 -2.67 1.40
C SER A 219 22.17 -4.19 1.43
N GLU A 220 23.38 -4.70 1.51
CA GLU A 220 23.64 -6.01 2.11
C GLU A 220 23.28 -5.96 3.60
N PRO A 221 23.04 -7.14 4.25
CA PRO A 221 22.79 -7.21 5.68
C PRO A 221 23.95 -6.66 6.51
N ILE A 222 23.66 -5.82 7.48
CA ILE A 222 24.61 -5.35 8.50
C ILE A 222 24.23 -5.93 9.87
N ARG A 223 25.22 -6.21 10.70
CA ARG A 223 24.98 -6.87 11.99
C ARG A 223 24.35 -5.93 13.01
N GLU A 224 24.80 -4.68 13.02
CA GLU A 224 24.37 -3.67 13.99
C GLU A 224 22.96 -3.17 13.67
N ARG A 225 22.14 -3.01 14.71
CA ARG A 225 20.83 -2.35 14.61
C ARG A 225 21.04 -0.83 14.74
N LEU A 226 21.01 -0.11 13.62
CA LEU A 226 21.31 1.32 13.55
C LEU A 226 20.05 2.20 13.39
N LEU A 227 18.93 1.60 12.99
CA LEU A 227 17.67 2.31 12.76
C LEU A 227 16.51 1.42 13.18
N GLU A 228 15.75 1.86 14.20
CA GLU A 228 14.61 1.08 14.71
C GLU A 228 13.29 1.48 14.05
N PRO A 229 12.80 2.75 14.09
CA PRO A 229 11.59 3.13 13.39
C PRO A 229 11.85 3.33 11.89
N LEU A 230 10.77 3.32 11.11
CA LEU A 230 10.83 3.82 9.74
C LEU A 230 10.85 5.36 9.81
N VAL A 231 11.88 5.99 9.28
CA VAL A 231 12.05 7.44 9.22
C VAL A 231 11.67 7.96 7.85
N VAL A 232 10.81 8.98 7.81
CA VAL A 232 10.37 9.66 6.60
C VAL A 232 10.62 11.16 6.75
N SER A 233 11.28 11.76 5.79
CA SER A 233 11.55 13.19 5.70
C SER A 233 11.04 13.72 4.36
N PRO A 234 9.75 14.12 4.24
CA PRO A 234 9.16 14.54 2.97
C PRO A 234 9.85 15.77 2.37
N GLU A 235 10.21 16.77 3.19
CA GLU A 235 10.88 17.99 2.72
C GLU A 235 12.29 17.70 2.17
N ARG A 236 12.91 16.56 2.53
CA ARG A 236 14.17 16.10 1.97
C ARG A 236 14.01 14.97 0.96
N ARG A 237 12.78 14.63 0.59
CA ARG A 237 12.43 13.52 -0.32
C ARG A 237 13.08 12.19 0.08
N PHE A 238 13.07 11.87 1.38
CA PHE A 238 13.84 10.77 1.91
C PHE A 238 13.00 9.87 2.81
N ALA A 239 13.20 8.55 2.70
CA ALA A 239 12.73 7.57 3.65
C ALA A 239 13.76 6.47 3.85
N ALA A 240 13.87 5.95 5.08
CA ALA A 240 14.71 4.80 5.38
C ALA A 240 14.15 3.94 6.52
N LYS A 241 14.48 2.65 6.49
CA LYS A 241 14.28 1.70 7.59
C LYS A 241 15.36 0.63 7.56
N GLN A 242 15.51 -0.09 8.68
CA GLN A 242 16.34 -1.28 8.72
C GLN A 242 15.48 -2.51 8.99
N LEU A 243 15.55 -3.50 8.10
CA LEU A 243 14.81 -4.76 8.19
C LEU A 243 15.34 -5.66 9.30
N GLY A 244 14.57 -6.67 9.68
CA GLY A 244 14.96 -7.64 10.71
C GLY A 244 16.17 -8.49 10.35
N ASP A 245 16.42 -8.69 9.06
CA ASP A 245 17.63 -9.39 8.56
C ASP A 245 18.88 -8.50 8.52
N GLY A 246 18.78 -7.24 8.93
CA GLY A 246 19.88 -6.28 8.98
C GLY A 246 20.03 -5.40 7.74
N ARG A 247 19.31 -5.67 6.64
CA ARG A 247 19.37 -4.81 5.45
C ARG A 247 18.77 -3.44 5.74
N VAL A 248 19.45 -2.39 5.27
CA VAL A 248 18.91 -1.04 5.24
C VAL A 248 18.19 -0.85 3.90
N LEU A 249 16.98 -0.36 3.96
CA LEU A 249 16.18 0.07 2.83
C LEU A 249 16.08 1.58 2.87
N ALA A 250 16.37 2.25 1.75
CA ALA A 250 16.22 3.69 1.62
C ALA A 250 15.57 4.05 0.27
N ALA A 251 14.94 5.23 0.21
CA ALA A 251 14.34 5.77 -0.98
C ALA A 251 14.60 7.26 -1.12
N ASP A 252 14.86 7.72 -2.34
CA ASP A 252 14.59 9.08 -2.77
C ASP A 252 13.12 9.15 -3.21
N LEU A 253 12.28 9.83 -2.44
CA LEU A 253 10.84 9.96 -2.72
C LEU A 253 10.54 10.77 -3.99
N GLY A 254 11.53 11.44 -4.55
CA GLY A 254 11.46 12.16 -5.81
C GLY A 254 12.00 11.37 -7.01
N ALA A 255 12.47 10.14 -6.82
CA ALA A 255 12.95 9.29 -7.89
C ALA A 255 11.78 8.79 -8.77
N LEU A 256 11.59 9.42 -9.91
CA LEU A 256 10.48 9.16 -10.85
C LEU A 256 10.95 8.98 -12.31
N GLY A 257 12.21 9.23 -12.57
CA GLY A 257 12.78 9.27 -13.92
C GLY A 257 13.29 7.93 -14.42
N ASP A 258 14.25 8.02 -15.33
CA ASP A 258 14.93 6.86 -15.91
C ASP A 258 16.12 6.44 -15.05
N PRO A 259 16.11 5.21 -14.49
CA PRO A 259 17.22 4.73 -13.66
C PRO A 259 18.54 4.66 -14.42
N GLU A 260 18.55 4.46 -15.74
CA GLU A 260 19.79 4.46 -16.51
C GLU A 260 20.48 5.85 -16.53
N ALA A 261 19.68 6.92 -16.45
CA ALA A 261 20.18 8.29 -16.47
C ALA A 261 20.38 8.90 -15.07
N GLU A 262 19.54 8.54 -14.09
CA GLU A 262 19.37 9.29 -12.83
C GLU A 262 19.80 8.53 -11.56
N LEU A 263 20.20 7.27 -11.69
CA LEU A 263 20.50 6.38 -10.55
C LEU A 263 21.52 6.97 -9.57
N ASP A 264 22.58 7.60 -10.08
CA ASP A 264 23.63 8.16 -9.24
C ASP A 264 23.17 9.43 -8.51
N ASP A 265 22.27 10.22 -9.10
CA ASP A 265 21.66 11.40 -8.47
C ASP A 265 20.74 10.96 -7.32
N TRP A 266 19.93 9.92 -7.52
CA TRP A 266 19.09 9.37 -6.44
C TRP A 266 19.91 8.82 -5.28
N ARG A 267 20.98 8.08 -5.58
CA ARG A 267 21.94 7.62 -4.56
C ARG A 267 22.62 8.75 -3.83
N ALA A 268 22.99 9.81 -4.56
CA ALA A 268 23.60 11.01 -3.97
C ALA A 268 22.63 11.71 -3.02
N ASN A 269 21.34 11.83 -3.40
CA ASN A 269 20.32 12.40 -2.53
C ASN A 269 20.14 11.58 -1.24
N ILE A 270 20.06 10.25 -1.34
CA ILE A 270 19.96 9.37 -0.18
C ILE A 270 21.20 9.49 0.71
N ARG A 271 22.39 9.51 0.12
CA ARG A 271 23.66 9.69 0.87
C ARG A 271 23.70 11.03 1.57
N GLY A 272 23.31 12.11 0.89
CA GLY A 272 23.20 13.44 1.51
C GLY A 272 22.20 13.49 2.67
N ALA A 273 21.09 12.75 2.57
CA ALA A 273 20.15 12.61 3.66
C ALA A 273 20.75 11.80 4.83
N PHE A 274 21.52 10.75 4.58
CA PHE A 274 22.27 10.05 5.63
C PHE A 274 23.26 10.98 6.32
N GLU A 275 24.06 11.74 5.57
CA GLU A 275 25.05 12.67 6.13
C GLU A 275 24.42 13.72 7.04
N VAL A 276 23.23 14.21 6.70
CA VAL A 276 22.55 15.29 7.42
C VAL A 276 21.64 14.80 8.53
N LEU A 277 21.00 13.63 8.36
CA LEU A 277 19.99 13.15 9.30
C LEU A 277 20.39 11.89 10.07
N LEU A 278 21.05 10.95 9.41
CA LEU A 278 21.34 9.61 9.93
C LEU A 278 22.82 9.25 9.74
N PRO A 279 23.76 10.03 10.33
CA PRO A 279 25.19 9.85 10.08
C PRO A 279 25.70 8.45 10.41
N GLN A 280 25.01 7.71 11.30
CA GLN A 280 25.32 6.31 11.59
C GLN A 280 25.10 5.37 10.39
N LEU A 281 24.41 5.82 9.32
CA LEU A 281 24.16 5.03 8.09
C LEU A 281 25.07 5.44 6.91
N VAL A 282 25.90 6.47 7.04
CA VAL A 282 26.73 7.00 5.93
C VAL A 282 27.65 5.94 5.32
N PHE A 283 28.14 5.00 6.12
CA PHE A 283 29.04 3.92 5.66
C PHE A 283 28.28 2.76 4.97
N VAL A 284 26.94 2.76 4.98
CA VAL A 284 26.13 1.66 4.43
C VAL A 284 25.95 1.84 2.92
N PRO A 285 26.54 0.98 2.07
CA PRO A 285 26.31 1.04 0.64
C PRO A 285 24.91 0.50 0.29
N LEU A 286 24.32 1.04 -0.78
CA LEU A 286 23.00 0.66 -1.29
C LEU A 286 23.12 0.14 -2.74
N PRO A 287 23.71 -1.04 -2.97
CA PRO A 287 23.98 -1.53 -4.32
C PRO A 287 22.75 -2.04 -5.06
N ILE A 288 21.72 -2.50 -4.33
CA ILE A 288 20.57 -3.21 -4.92
C ILE A 288 19.46 -2.20 -5.17
N LEU A 289 19.00 -2.12 -6.43
CA LEU A 289 17.82 -1.35 -6.84
C LEU A 289 16.64 -2.30 -7.05
N VAL A 290 15.48 -1.93 -6.50
CA VAL A 290 14.21 -2.60 -6.74
C VAL A 290 13.22 -1.59 -7.27
N GLU A 291 12.61 -1.90 -8.42
CA GLU A 291 11.56 -1.09 -9.03
C GLU A 291 10.18 -1.68 -8.73
N GLY A 292 9.23 -0.80 -8.45
CA GLY A 292 7.80 -1.12 -8.37
C GLY A 292 6.99 -0.10 -9.15
N ILE A 293 5.87 -0.52 -9.73
CA ILE A 293 5.00 0.37 -10.49
C ILE A 293 3.72 0.62 -9.71
N TYR A 294 3.50 1.89 -9.33
CA TYR A 294 2.27 2.32 -8.67
C TYR A 294 1.16 2.60 -9.69
N ASP A 295 -0.06 2.31 -9.30
CA ASP A 295 -1.31 2.67 -9.97
C ASP A 295 -1.82 4.02 -9.42
N VAL A 296 -1.38 5.14 -10.01
CA VAL A 296 -1.59 6.48 -9.46
C VAL A 296 -2.85 7.12 -10.04
N THR A 297 -3.68 7.68 -9.15
CA THR A 297 -4.85 8.51 -9.48
C THR A 297 -4.55 10.00 -9.30
N PRO A 298 -5.35 10.92 -9.90
CA PRO A 298 -5.12 12.36 -9.81
C PRO A 298 -5.08 12.94 -8.39
N ASP A 299 -5.81 12.33 -7.45
CA ASP A 299 -5.88 12.75 -6.05
C ASP A 299 -5.11 11.80 -5.11
N HIS A 300 -4.36 10.86 -5.66
CA HIS A 300 -3.68 9.81 -4.91
C HIS A 300 -4.60 8.99 -3.99
N GLN A 301 -5.90 8.87 -4.30
CA GLN A 301 -6.86 8.06 -3.57
C GLN A 301 -7.28 6.84 -4.37
N ALA A 302 -7.54 5.72 -3.69
CA ALA A 302 -8.06 4.52 -4.34
C ALA A 302 -9.40 4.80 -5.03
N ILE A 303 -9.72 4.00 -6.05
CA ILE A 303 -11.04 3.94 -6.67
C ILE A 303 -11.67 2.64 -6.20
N LEU A 304 -12.79 2.76 -5.48
CA LEU A 304 -13.51 1.64 -4.88
C LEU A 304 -14.99 1.68 -5.25
N GLY A 305 -15.59 0.51 -5.45
CA GLY A 305 -17.01 0.37 -5.60
C GLY A 305 -17.47 -0.08 -6.98
N ARG A 306 -18.78 -0.02 -7.20
CA ARG A 306 -19.41 -0.45 -8.45
C ARG A 306 -19.24 0.61 -9.54
N VAL A 307 -18.72 0.22 -10.70
CA VAL A 307 -18.50 1.11 -11.85
C VAL A 307 -19.44 0.83 -13.01
N ARG A 308 -19.94 -0.42 -13.15
CA ARG A 308 -20.92 -0.85 -14.14
C ARG A 308 -21.88 -1.84 -13.49
N ASP A 309 -22.90 -2.32 -14.18
CA ASP A 309 -23.96 -3.14 -13.58
C ASP A 309 -23.41 -4.30 -12.78
N ARG A 310 -22.63 -5.18 -13.21
CA ARG A 310 -22.08 -6.31 -12.44
C ARG A 310 -20.57 -6.21 -12.26
N VAL A 311 -20.02 -4.98 -12.33
CA VAL A 311 -18.58 -4.76 -12.29
C VAL A 311 -18.22 -3.79 -11.17
N TRP A 312 -17.36 -4.24 -10.26
CA TRP A 312 -16.72 -3.47 -9.20
C TRP A 312 -15.26 -3.24 -9.51
N VAL A 313 -14.69 -2.21 -8.91
CA VAL A 313 -13.27 -1.89 -9.00
C VAL A 313 -12.67 -1.70 -7.61
N ALA A 314 -11.42 -2.11 -7.47
CA ALA A 314 -10.54 -1.77 -6.34
C ALA A 314 -9.11 -1.58 -6.88
N ALA A 315 -8.78 -0.35 -7.26
CA ALA A 315 -7.50 0.00 -7.91
C ALA A 315 -7.12 1.46 -7.64
N GLY A 316 -5.98 1.92 -8.17
CA GLY A 316 -5.53 3.29 -8.01
C GLY A 316 -5.02 3.62 -6.61
N PHE A 317 -4.41 2.66 -5.94
CA PHE A 317 -3.98 2.79 -4.54
C PHE A 317 -2.79 3.74 -4.33
N SER A 318 -2.10 4.13 -5.37
CA SER A 318 -0.95 5.04 -5.30
C SER A 318 0.08 4.59 -4.24
N GLY A 319 0.42 3.28 -4.24
CA GLY A 319 1.38 2.65 -3.32
C GLY A 319 0.82 2.15 -1.97
N ARG A 320 -0.47 2.36 -1.68
CA ARG A 320 -1.06 1.97 -0.37
C ARG A 320 -1.82 0.64 -0.38
N GLY A 321 -1.83 -0.07 -1.49
CA GLY A 321 -2.61 -1.29 -1.64
C GLY A 321 -2.37 -2.29 -0.52
N PHE A 322 -1.12 -2.56 -0.16
CA PHE A 322 -0.79 -3.47 0.94
C PHE A 322 -1.35 -2.98 2.29
N MET A 323 -1.21 -1.69 2.60
CA MET A 323 -1.64 -1.12 3.89
C MET A 323 -3.16 -1.15 4.08
N LEU A 324 -3.95 -1.10 2.99
CA LEU A 324 -5.40 -0.95 3.03
C LEU A 324 -6.15 -2.22 2.60
N ALA A 325 -5.44 -3.21 2.02
CA ALA A 325 -6.07 -4.40 1.41
C ALA A 325 -7.08 -5.13 2.31
N PRO A 326 -6.83 -5.39 3.61
CA PRO A 326 -7.80 -6.09 4.44
C PRO A 326 -9.14 -5.36 4.59
N ALA A 327 -9.10 -4.07 4.86
CA ALA A 327 -10.31 -3.25 4.99
C ALA A 327 -11.07 -3.12 3.66
N VAL A 328 -10.33 -2.87 2.57
CA VAL A 328 -10.92 -2.81 1.22
C VAL A 328 -11.52 -4.15 0.83
N GLY A 329 -10.87 -5.26 1.16
CA GLY A 329 -11.38 -6.60 0.89
C GLY A 329 -12.74 -6.83 1.52
N ARG A 330 -12.91 -6.47 2.80
CA ARG A 330 -14.20 -6.55 3.52
C ARG A 330 -15.26 -5.67 2.87
N ILE A 331 -14.95 -4.40 2.64
CA ILE A 331 -15.91 -3.42 2.11
C ILE A 331 -16.43 -3.83 0.73
N ILE A 332 -15.53 -4.24 -0.17
CA ILE A 332 -15.92 -4.71 -1.51
C ILE A 332 -16.76 -5.99 -1.42
N ALA A 333 -16.38 -6.94 -0.56
CA ALA A 333 -17.14 -8.17 -0.40
C ALA A 333 -18.56 -7.91 0.15
N GLU A 334 -18.72 -6.99 1.10
CA GLU A 334 -20.02 -6.56 1.62
C GLU A 334 -20.86 -5.88 0.55
N SER A 335 -20.24 -5.01 -0.26
CA SER A 335 -20.94 -4.36 -1.37
C SER A 335 -21.40 -5.35 -2.43
N VAL A 336 -20.58 -6.34 -2.77
CA VAL A 336 -20.89 -7.34 -3.81
C VAL A 336 -21.97 -8.33 -3.35
N ILE A 337 -21.88 -8.83 -2.11
CA ILE A 337 -22.75 -9.93 -1.63
C ILE A 337 -23.99 -9.37 -0.92
N ASP A 338 -23.81 -8.41 -0.03
CA ASP A 338 -24.86 -7.94 0.87
C ASP A 338 -25.54 -6.66 0.34
N GLY A 339 -24.98 -6.03 -0.71
CA GLY A 339 -25.43 -4.74 -1.24
C GLY A 339 -25.22 -3.60 -0.23
N GLN A 340 -24.33 -3.76 0.74
CA GLN A 340 -24.05 -2.74 1.73
C GLN A 340 -23.18 -1.61 1.13
N GLU A 341 -23.55 -0.37 1.45
CA GLU A 341 -22.79 0.82 1.07
C GLU A 341 -22.00 1.33 2.27
N ASP A 342 -20.72 0.96 2.34
CA ASP A 342 -19.78 1.58 3.29
C ASP A 342 -19.52 3.05 2.90
N ALA A 343 -19.34 3.91 3.90
CA ALA A 343 -19.05 5.33 3.66
C ALA A 343 -17.80 5.56 2.79
N ALA A 344 -16.81 4.66 2.84
CA ALA A 344 -15.62 4.73 2.01
C ALA A 344 -15.96 4.58 0.51
N LEU A 345 -16.97 3.78 0.14
CA LEU A 345 -17.38 3.60 -1.25
C LEU A 345 -17.95 4.89 -1.85
N SER A 346 -18.73 5.66 -1.07
CA SER A 346 -19.30 6.92 -1.54
C SER A 346 -18.24 8.04 -1.68
N VAL A 347 -17.19 7.97 -0.89
CA VAL A 347 -16.07 8.93 -0.90
C VAL A 347 -15.05 8.61 -1.99
N LEU A 348 -14.77 7.31 -2.19
CA LEU A 348 -13.74 6.80 -3.11
C LEU A 348 -14.31 6.28 -4.44
N ASP A 349 -15.56 6.59 -4.76
CA ASP A 349 -16.21 6.21 -6.01
C ASP A 349 -15.51 6.83 -7.24
N ALA A 350 -15.67 6.18 -8.40
CA ALA A 350 -15.10 6.65 -9.65
C ALA A 350 -15.71 7.97 -10.15
N GLY A 351 -16.98 8.24 -9.83
CA GLY A 351 -17.73 9.44 -10.25
C GLY A 351 -17.12 10.73 -9.70
N ARG A 352 -16.37 10.66 -8.59
CA ARG A 352 -15.72 11.83 -7.99
C ARG A 352 -14.83 12.63 -8.94
N PHE A 353 -14.24 11.96 -9.94
CA PHE A 353 -13.38 12.64 -10.92
C PHE A 353 -14.20 13.51 -11.90
N ALA A 354 -15.32 12.98 -12.40
CA ALA A 354 -16.22 13.72 -13.27
C ALA A 354 -16.94 14.87 -12.55
N GLU A 355 -17.21 14.69 -11.26
CA GLU A 355 -17.89 15.68 -10.41
C GLU A 355 -16.94 16.70 -9.77
N GLY A 356 -15.63 16.55 -9.95
CA GLY A 356 -14.63 17.42 -9.35
C GLY A 356 -14.51 17.31 -7.83
N ARG A 357 -14.96 16.21 -7.22
CA ARG A 357 -14.90 15.94 -5.77
C ARG A 357 -13.54 15.32 -5.37
N LEU A 358 -12.44 15.89 -5.89
CA LEU A 358 -11.11 15.38 -5.58
C LEU A 358 -10.77 15.61 -4.10
N MET A 359 -10.14 14.62 -3.50
CA MET A 359 -9.72 14.65 -2.10
C MET A 359 -8.24 14.21 -1.99
N PRO A 360 -7.30 15.11 -2.30
CA PRO A 360 -5.88 14.77 -2.28
C PRO A 360 -5.42 14.27 -0.91
N GLU A 361 -4.68 13.15 -0.89
CA GLU A 361 -4.03 12.68 0.32
C GLU A 361 -2.75 13.50 0.56
N PRO A 362 -2.66 14.28 1.67
CA PRO A 362 -1.50 15.12 1.92
C PRO A 362 -0.26 14.37 2.40
N GLN A 363 -0.39 13.13 2.84
CA GLN A 363 0.71 12.29 3.35
C GLN A 363 1.09 11.17 2.38
N VAL A 364 1.27 11.49 1.11
CA VAL A 364 1.86 10.56 0.12
C VAL A 364 3.37 10.47 0.34
N VAL A 365 3.90 9.24 0.36
CA VAL A 365 5.32 8.92 0.56
C VAL A 365 5.76 7.97 -0.56
#